data_073e2c8e3b76acb640166b7faf7404c7
#
_entry.id   073e2c8e3b76acb640166b7faf7404c7
#
_cell.length_a   1.000
_cell.length_b   1.000
_cell.length_c   1.000
_cell.angle_alpha   90.00
_cell.angle_beta   90.00
_cell.angle_gamma   90.00
#
_symmetry.space_group_name_H-M   'P 1'
#
loop_
_entity.id
_entity.type
_entity.pdbx_description
1 polymer ?
#
loop_
_entity_poly.entity_id
_entity_poly.type
_entity_poly.pdbx_seq_one_letter_code
_entity_poly.pdbx_strand_id
1 'polypeptide(L)'
;MSMLINTSFLHQITPVIVQKEEISQYSFPNKDVLKDNVDINKRFKLLQLATTLGNIDHQKISIVFQDEGGLKMVNTTIWSTCESHIVLKGGASMPINRIYSINFYNK
;
A
#
# COMPACT_ATOMS: atom_id res chain seq x y z
N MET A 1 -2.93 -8.80 -12.04
CA MET A 1 -3.76 -9.43 -11.01
C MET A 1 -4.04 -8.43 -9.90
N SER A 2 -5.29 -8.33 -9.52
CA SER A 2 -5.73 -7.45 -8.44
C SER A 2 -6.05 -8.28 -7.21
N MET A 3 -5.53 -7.85 -6.05
CA MET A 3 -5.81 -8.54 -4.79
C MET A 3 -6.23 -7.49 -3.76
N LEU A 4 -7.50 -7.52 -3.39
CA LEU A 4 -8.10 -6.57 -2.46
C LEU A 4 -8.31 -7.21 -1.09
N ILE A 5 -8.15 -6.41 -0.04
CA ILE A 5 -8.35 -6.82 1.34
C ILE A 5 -9.54 -6.07 1.88
N ASN A 6 -10.71 -6.74 1.92
CA ASN A 6 -11.96 -6.22 2.49
C ASN A 6 -12.15 -4.70 2.28
N THR A 7 -12.30 -4.31 1.01
CA THR A 7 -12.40 -2.90 0.66
C THR A 7 -13.78 -2.56 0.06
N SER A 8 -14.83 -3.19 0.56
CA SER A 8 -16.17 -3.02 -0.03
C SER A 8 -16.61 -1.56 -0.10
N PHE A 9 -16.25 -0.72 0.88
CA PHE A 9 -16.62 0.69 0.85
C PHE A 9 -15.86 1.49 -0.21
N LEU A 10 -14.73 1.00 -0.69
CA LEU A 10 -13.93 1.69 -1.71
C LEU A 10 -14.59 1.71 -3.08
N HIS A 11 -15.62 0.90 -3.30
CA HIS A 11 -16.38 0.92 -4.55
C HIS A 11 -17.05 2.27 -4.79
N GLN A 12 -17.24 3.06 -3.73
CA GLN A 12 -17.93 4.35 -3.81
C GLN A 12 -16.97 5.54 -3.77
N ILE A 13 -15.67 5.28 -3.61
CA ILE A 13 -14.66 6.32 -3.45
C ILE A 13 -13.51 6.08 -4.42
N THR A 14 -13.19 7.10 -5.21
CA THR A 14 -12.05 7.02 -6.11
C THR A 14 -10.83 7.64 -5.40
N PRO A 15 -9.75 6.88 -5.19
CA PRO A 15 -8.56 7.45 -4.57
C PRO A 15 -7.87 8.43 -5.50
N VAL A 16 -7.27 9.45 -4.90
CA VAL A 16 -6.45 10.41 -5.64
C VAL A 16 -5.10 9.79 -5.93
N ILE A 17 -4.68 9.81 -7.20
CA ILE A 17 -3.37 9.27 -7.60
C ILE A 17 -2.31 10.29 -7.22
N VAL A 18 -1.28 9.83 -6.50
CA VAL A 18 -0.19 10.69 -6.03
C VAL A 18 1.15 10.08 -6.43
N GLN A 19 2.20 10.89 -6.40
CA GLN A 19 3.57 10.45 -6.70
C GLN A 19 4.26 10.00 -5.42
N LYS A 20 5.18 9.03 -5.54
CA LYS A 20 5.88 8.51 -4.38
C LYS A 20 6.68 9.59 -3.64
N GLU A 21 7.12 10.63 -4.36
CA GLU A 21 7.87 11.74 -3.77
C GLU A 21 7.04 12.58 -2.82
N GLU A 22 5.71 12.50 -2.92
CA GLU A 22 4.80 13.25 -2.04
C GLU A 22 4.55 12.56 -0.71
N ILE A 23 4.88 11.26 -0.62
CA ILE A 23 4.52 10.43 0.55
C ILE A 23 5.13 10.99 1.84
N SER A 24 6.36 11.49 1.78
CA SER A 24 7.05 12.01 2.97
C SER A 24 6.38 13.26 3.55
N GLN A 25 5.50 13.90 2.81
CA GLN A 25 4.80 15.12 3.24
C GLN A 25 3.48 14.80 3.94
N TYR A 26 3.04 13.55 3.92
CA TYR A 26 1.74 13.18 4.46
C TYR A 26 1.83 12.84 5.94
N SER A 27 0.75 13.15 6.67
CA SER A 27 0.58 12.75 8.06
C SER A 27 -0.31 11.53 8.13
N PHE A 28 0.13 10.51 8.86
CA PHE A 28 -0.58 9.25 8.97
C PHE A 28 -1.09 9.02 10.39
N PRO A 29 -2.41 8.84 10.58
CA PRO A 29 -2.94 8.43 11.87
C PRO A 29 -2.40 7.05 12.27
N ASN A 30 -2.36 6.78 13.58
CA ASN A 30 -1.82 5.52 14.10
C ASN A 30 -2.77 4.33 13.98
N LYS A 31 -4.06 4.59 13.81
CA LYS A 31 -5.06 3.54 13.80
C LYS A 31 -5.00 2.75 12.49
N ASP A 32 -5.16 1.43 12.58
CA ASP A 32 -5.20 0.59 11.37
C ASP A 32 -6.50 0.83 10.62
N VAL A 33 -6.41 0.98 9.30
CA VAL A 33 -7.59 1.12 8.44
C VAL A 33 -8.34 -0.20 8.28
N LEU A 34 -7.68 -1.34 8.47
CA LEU A 34 -8.30 -2.65 8.48
C LEU A 34 -8.62 -3.05 9.91
N LYS A 35 -9.75 -3.75 10.10
CA LYS A 35 -10.20 -4.14 11.45
C LYS A 35 -10.11 -5.63 11.68
N ASP A 36 -10.19 -6.42 10.63
CA ASP A 36 -10.21 -7.87 10.68
C ASP A 36 -8.78 -8.41 10.68
N ASN A 37 -8.44 -9.27 11.65
CA ASN A 37 -7.10 -9.83 11.74
C ASN A 37 -6.73 -10.68 10.52
N VAL A 38 -7.70 -11.33 9.88
CA VAL A 38 -7.45 -12.08 8.65
C VAL A 38 -6.99 -11.15 7.54
N ASP A 39 -7.65 -10.01 7.40
CA ASP A 39 -7.29 -9.01 6.39
C ASP A 39 -5.93 -8.38 6.69
N ILE A 40 -5.65 -8.10 7.96
CA ILE A 40 -4.37 -7.52 8.38
C ILE A 40 -3.22 -8.47 8.04
N ASN A 41 -3.39 -9.77 8.36
CA ASN A 41 -2.38 -10.78 8.05
C ASN A 41 -2.21 -10.97 6.55
N LYS A 42 -3.30 -10.97 5.80
CA LYS A 42 -3.28 -11.10 4.35
C LYS A 42 -2.55 -9.92 3.72
N ARG A 43 -2.81 -8.71 4.20
CA ARG A 43 -2.12 -7.50 3.73
C ARG A 43 -0.61 -7.64 3.90
N PHE A 44 -0.15 -8.08 5.07
CA PHE A 44 1.28 -8.22 5.33
C PHE A 44 1.93 -9.22 4.36
N LYS A 45 1.28 -10.35 4.13
CA LYS A 45 1.78 -11.36 3.19
C LYS A 45 1.85 -10.83 1.76
N LEU A 46 0.85 -10.05 1.35
CA LEU A 46 0.85 -9.43 0.02
C LEU A 46 1.97 -8.41 -0.12
N LEU A 47 2.25 -7.65 0.93
CA LEU A 47 3.34 -6.68 0.91
C LEU A 47 4.70 -7.40 0.82
N GLN A 48 4.87 -8.52 1.52
CA GLN A 48 6.08 -9.32 1.40
C GLN A 48 6.26 -9.87 -0.02
N LEU A 49 5.18 -10.36 -0.63
CA LEU A 49 5.22 -10.82 -2.01
C LEU A 49 5.59 -9.68 -2.96
N ALA A 50 4.98 -8.53 -2.80
CA ALA A 50 5.27 -7.36 -3.63
C ALA A 50 6.73 -6.93 -3.51
N THR A 51 7.31 -7.03 -2.30
CA THR A 51 8.71 -6.72 -2.07
C THR A 51 9.62 -7.69 -2.82
N THR A 52 9.31 -8.99 -2.75
CA THR A 52 10.07 -10.00 -3.48
C THR A 52 10.04 -9.74 -4.98
N LEU A 53 8.86 -9.48 -5.54
CA LEU A 53 8.72 -9.19 -6.97
C LEU A 53 9.41 -7.89 -7.36
N GLY A 54 9.38 -6.90 -6.48
CA GLY A 54 10.07 -5.64 -6.71
C GLY A 54 11.58 -5.79 -6.75
N ASN A 55 12.14 -6.66 -5.90
CA ASN A 55 13.57 -6.90 -5.87
C ASN A 55 14.06 -7.76 -7.04
N ILE A 56 13.23 -8.67 -7.53
CA ILE A 56 13.61 -9.57 -8.62
C ILE A 56 13.38 -8.90 -9.97
N ASP A 57 12.19 -8.33 -10.19
CA ASP A 57 11.73 -7.86 -11.49
C ASP A 57 11.47 -6.36 -11.56
N HIS A 58 11.73 -5.62 -10.48
CA HIS A 58 11.39 -4.19 -10.38
C HIS A 58 9.90 -3.95 -10.65
N GLN A 59 9.06 -4.90 -10.26
CA GLN A 59 7.64 -4.84 -10.57
C GLN A 59 6.95 -3.71 -9.84
N LYS A 60 6.17 -2.93 -10.59
CA LYS A 60 5.31 -1.89 -10.00
C LYS A 60 4.01 -2.49 -9.52
N ILE A 61 3.49 -1.91 -8.46
CA ILE A 61 2.17 -2.23 -7.92
C ILE A 61 1.42 -0.93 -7.62
N SER A 62 0.12 -1.05 -7.45
CA SER A 62 -0.71 0.05 -6.97
C SER A 62 -1.01 -0.16 -5.50
N ILE A 63 -0.77 0.84 -4.68
CA ILE A 63 -1.04 0.79 -3.24
C ILE A 63 -2.12 1.80 -2.94
N VAL A 64 -3.25 1.34 -2.38
CA VAL A 64 -4.32 2.21 -1.91
C VAL A 64 -4.15 2.41 -0.41
N PHE A 65 -4.03 3.65 0.01
CA PHE A 65 -3.77 4.00 1.39
C PHE A 65 -4.53 5.26 1.77
N GLN A 66 -4.54 5.58 3.06
CA GLN A 66 -5.23 6.78 3.55
C GLN A 66 -4.34 7.52 4.55
N ASP A 67 -4.05 8.78 4.27
CA ASP A 67 -3.43 9.69 5.21
C ASP A 67 -4.50 10.54 5.90
N GLU A 68 -4.12 11.58 6.62
CA GLU A 68 -5.09 12.50 7.24
C GLU A 68 -5.96 13.21 6.21
N GLY A 69 -5.43 13.44 5.02
CA GLY A 69 -6.14 14.18 3.97
C GLY A 69 -7.10 13.36 3.15
N GLY A 70 -7.09 12.02 3.26
CA GLY A 70 -8.04 11.19 2.55
C GLY A 70 -7.42 10.00 1.84
N LEU A 71 -8.24 9.37 0.99
CA LEU A 71 -7.87 8.14 0.27
C LEU A 71 -7.01 8.46 -0.94
N LYS A 72 -5.89 7.74 -1.04
CA LYS A 72 -4.88 7.98 -2.10
C LYS A 72 -4.38 6.67 -2.69
N MET A 73 -3.79 6.76 -3.86
CA MET A 73 -3.16 5.62 -4.52
C MET A 73 -1.81 6.03 -5.08
N VAL A 74 -0.80 5.19 -4.87
CA VAL A 74 0.51 5.40 -5.45
C VAL A 74 0.91 4.16 -6.25
N ASN A 75 1.51 4.38 -7.43
CA ASN A 75 1.99 3.32 -8.31
C ASN A 75 3.51 3.31 -8.25
N THR A 76 4.09 2.28 -7.66
CA THR A 76 5.52 2.24 -7.45
C THR A 76 5.98 0.82 -7.12
N THR A 77 7.29 0.67 -6.92
CA THR A 77 7.90 -0.60 -6.51
C THR A 77 8.19 -0.53 -5.01
N ILE A 78 7.94 -1.64 -4.30
CA ILE A 78 8.29 -1.76 -2.89
C ILE A 78 9.70 -2.34 -2.79
N TRP A 79 10.60 -1.64 -2.10
CA TRP A 79 11.95 -2.10 -1.87
C TRP A 79 12.10 -2.97 -0.63
N SER A 80 11.37 -2.68 0.43
CA SER A 80 11.40 -3.52 1.62
C SER A 80 10.10 -3.45 2.39
N THR A 81 9.80 -4.50 3.14
CA THR A 81 8.66 -4.58 4.06
C THR A 81 9.20 -4.95 5.43
N CYS A 82 9.03 -4.03 6.37
CA CYS A 82 9.38 -4.25 7.77
C CYS A 82 8.13 -4.58 8.56
N GLU A 83 8.25 -4.70 9.86
CA GLU A 83 7.11 -5.05 10.71
C GLU A 83 6.00 -4.00 10.66
N SER A 84 6.36 -2.71 10.65
CA SER A 84 5.39 -1.62 10.73
C SER A 84 5.35 -0.73 9.50
N HIS A 85 6.34 -0.80 8.63
CA HIS A 85 6.48 0.11 7.49
C HIS A 85 6.94 -0.63 6.25
N ILE A 86 6.62 -0.04 5.09
CA ILE A 86 7.24 -0.40 3.82
C ILE A 86 8.13 0.75 3.37
N VAL A 87 9.16 0.41 2.58
CA VAL A 87 10.02 1.41 1.92
C VAL A 87 9.82 1.27 0.43
N LEU A 88 9.51 2.38 -0.22
CA LEU A 88 9.25 2.46 -1.64
C LEU A 88 10.53 2.77 -2.41
N LYS A 89 10.52 2.49 -3.69
CA LYS A 89 11.58 2.91 -4.59
C LYS A 89 11.82 4.42 -4.42
N GLY A 90 13.06 4.81 -4.23
CA GLY A 90 13.41 6.21 -3.95
C GLY A 90 13.54 6.54 -2.46
N GLY A 91 13.14 5.62 -1.57
CA GLY A 91 13.41 5.75 -0.14
C GLY A 91 12.26 6.24 0.73
N ALA A 92 11.14 6.66 0.14
CA ALA A 92 9.99 7.07 0.95
C ALA A 92 9.43 5.88 1.71
N SER A 93 9.04 6.08 2.97
CA SER A 93 8.42 5.03 3.77
C SER A 93 6.96 5.34 4.07
N MET A 94 6.19 4.29 4.31
CA MET A 94 4.77 4.39 4.57
C MET A 94 4.37 3.38 5.65
N PRO A 95 3.54 3.78 6.62
CA PRO A 95 3.09 2.83 7.64
C PRO A 95 2.13 1.81 7.04
N ILE A 96 2.33 0.54 7.38
CA ILE A 96 1.51 -0.55 6.87
C ILE A 96 0.06 -0.42 7.30
N ASN A 97 -0.18 0.07 8.52
CA ASN A 97 -1.54 0.16 9.07
C ASN A 97 -2.45 1.14 8.32
N ARG A 98 -1.90 1.95 7.42
CA ARG A 98 -2.71 2.88 6.62
C ARG A 98 -2.97 2.36 5.20
N ILE A 99 -2.56 1.15 4.88
CA ILE A 99 -2.73 0.55 3.56
C ILE A 99 -4.00 -0.29 3.54
N TYR A 100 -4.88 -0.01 2.58
CA TYR A 100 -6.10 -0.78 2.35
C TYR A 100 -5.89 -1.98 1.45
N SER A 101 -5.20 -1.78 0.34
CA SER A 101 -5.09 -2.82 -0.68
C SER A 101 -3.88 -2.62 -1.58
N ILE A 102 -3.51 -3.70 -2.25
CA ILE A 102 -2.40 -3.73 -3.19
C ILE A 102 -2.90 -4.40 -4.45
N ASN A 103 -2.64 -3.78 -5.61
CA ASN A 103 -2.99 -4.36 -6.90
C ASN A 103 -1.71 -4.67 -7.67
N PHE A 104 -1.60 -5.92 -8.13
CA PHE A 104 -0.48 -6.36 -8.95
C PHE A 104 -0.86 -6.20 -10.42
N TYR A 105 0.04 -5.61 -11.20
CA TYR A 105 -0.20 -5.49 -12.63
C TYR A 105 -0.04 -6.83 -13.32
N ASN A 106 -0.91 -7.11 -14.28
CA ASN A 106 -0.72 -8.24 -15.19
C ASN A 106 0.31 -7.87 -16.25
N LYS A 107 1.09 -8.85 -16.61
CA LYS A 107 2.06 -8.70 -17.71
C LYS A 107 1.69 -9.59 -18.88
#